data_5f7c8b015449822ecae9906e94b1a60a
#
_entry.id   5f7c8b015449822ecae9906e94b1a60a
#
_cell.length_a   1.000
_cell.length_b   1.000
_cell.length_c   1.000
_cell.angle_alpha   90.00
_cell.angle_beta   90.00
_cell.angle_gamma   90.00
#
_symmetry.space_group_name_H-M   'P 1'
#
loop_
_entity.id
_entity.type
_entity.pdbx_description
1 polymer ?
#
loop_
_entity_poly.entity_id
_entity_poly.type
_entity_poly.pdbx_seq_one_letter_code
_entity_poly.pdbx_strand_id
1 'polypeptide(L)'
;TTKLTSLDTCKTKDLTTRSSGNNGFPRPQGVLKGAVNPKILFIPLNFPDTPSFSDTDLSRIQGVLKEVQDFYKNTSYGLVNINYEILEKSKWLTMDKTADSYGLTNPRPQQNNSEALKEILSKVDPSVNFDLYDGVVIETARYPGRGVGQAFLGQTFPTRNGSAKGVSLETAMAAGSFQTLAHEFGHTLFGLEDLYVFLNDQRPSVPGGPKPAGSWDMMSNSAREFFGWSKFLNGWIDGQQVRCLTNQSESVHYLESLEVSNKEPKLLLINLQEGVTIAVEVRQILTPYLGQS
;
A
#
# COMPACT_ATOMS: atom_id res chain seq x y z
N THR A 1 -3.27 40.38 -0.48
CA THR A 1 -3.74 39.05 -0.96
C THR A 1 -2.53 38.22 -1.36
N THR A 2 -2.31 37.12 -0.65
CA THR A 2 -1.23 36.17 -1.00
C THR A 2 -1.47 35.62 -2.41
N LYS A 3 -0.50 35.78 -3.29
CA LYS A 3 -0.57 35.25 -4.66
C LYS A 3 -0.21 33.77 -4.65
N LEU A 4 -1.18 32.90 -4.91
CA LEU A 4 -0.90 31.48 -5.12
C LEU A 4 -0.12 31.29 -6.41
N THR A 5 0.80 30.34 -6.39
CA THR A 5 1.60 29.92 -7.55
C THR A 5 0.89 28.78 -8.28
N SER A 6 1.25 28.54 -9.53
CA SER A 6 0.77 27.36 -10.27
C SER A 6 1.05 26.09 -9.49
N LEU A 7 0.05 25.21 -9.42
CA LEU A 7 0.18 23.93 -8.72
C LEU A 7 1.31 23.06 -9.30
N ASP A 8 1.59 23.19 -10.58
CA ASP A 8 2.69 22.43 -11.23
C ASP A 8 4.06 22.77 -10.64
N THR A 9 4.25 23.97 -10.10
CA THR A 9 5.48 24.36 -9.41
C THR A 9 5.70 23.56 -8.12
N CYS A 10 4.61 23.14 -7.45
CA CYS A 10 4.66 22.35 -6.22
C CYS A 10 4.62 20.83 -6.46
N LYS A 11 4.45 20.39 -7.70
CA LYS A 11 4.55 18.98 -8.09
C LYS A 11 6.01 18.53 -8.13
N THR A 12 6.56 18.30 -6.97
CA THR A 12 7.96 17.93 -6.78
C THR A 12 8.26 16.56 -7.39
N LYS A 13 9.38 16.44 -8.11
CA LYS A 13 9.88 15.16 -8.60
C LYS A 13 10.43 14.34 -7.43
N ASP A 14 10.23 13.04 -7.48
CA ASP A 14 10.98 12.13 -6.63
C ASP A 14 12.40 12.01 -7.17
N LEU A 15 13.36 12.42 -6.35
CA LEU A 15 14.78 12.34 -6.67
C LEU A 15 15.42 11.05 -6.14
N THR A 16 14.65 10.17 -5.51
CA THR A 16 15.17 8.87 -5.05
C THR A 16 15.44 7.97 -6.25
N THR A 17 16.53 7.22 -6.18
CA THR A 17 16.91 6.27 -7.24
C THR A 17 16.26 4.90 -7.07
N ARG A 18 15.28 4.76 -6.18
CA ARG A 18 14.55 3.51 -5.96
C ARG A 18 13.66 3.21 -7.16
N SER A 19 13.75 2.00 -7.65
CA SER A 19 13.28 1.64 -9.00
C SER A 19 11.81 1.30 -9.10
N SER A 20 11.07 1.19 -8.00
CA SER A 20 9.77 0.54 -8.02
C SER A 20 8.60 1.37 -7.48
N GLY A 21 8.82 2.30 -6.58
CA GLY A 21 7.83 3.24 -6.09
C GLY A 21 8.25 4.69 -6.37
N ASN A 22 7.38 5.62 -6.05
CA ASN A 22 7.64 7.04 -6.31
C ASN A 22 6.79 7.90 -5.38
N ASN A 23 7.44 8.75 -4.60
CA ASN A 23 6.79 9.72 -3.72
C ASN A 23 6.71 11.13 -4.32
N GLY A 24 6.77 11.23 -5.66
CA GLY A 24 6.71 12.50 -6.39
C GLY A 24 5.92 12.41 -7.70
N PHE A 25 6.14 13.40 -8.56
CA PHE A 25 5.55 13.52 -9.89
C PHE A 25 6.64 13.43 -10.99
N PRO A 26 6.30 12.92 -12.20
CA PRO A 26 5.03 12.28 -12.54
C PRO A 26 4.84 10.94 -11.83
N ARG A 27 3.59 10.54 -11.63
CA ARG A 27 3.31 9.21 -11.07
C ARG A 27 3.72 8.11 -12.04
N PRO A 28 4.20 6.95 -11.54
CA PRO A 28 4.55 5.80 -12.38
C PRO A 28 3.38 5.36 -13.27
N GLN A 29 3.71 4.75 -14.41
CA GLN A 29 2.68 4.12 -15.23
C GLN A 29 2.13 2.87 -14.54
N GLY A 30 0.86 2.59 -14.77
CA GLY A 30 0.19 1.39 -14.23
C GLY A 30 -0.29 1.50 -12.79
N VAL A 31 0.06 2.56 -12.05
CA VAL A 31 -0.52 2.79 -10.72
C VAL A 31 -1.91 3.39 -10.81
N LEU A 32 -2.77 3.01 -9.85
CA LEU A 32 -4.12 3.53 -9.75
C LEU A 32 -4.11 4.95 -9.19
N LYS A 33 -5.08 5.76 -9.62
CA LYS A 33 -5.24 7.15 -9.14
C LYS A 33 -6.68 7.63 -9.30
N GLY A 34 -7.07 8.55 -8.41
CA GLY A 34 -8.41 9.15 -8.43
C GLY A 34 -9.51 8.16 -8.05
N ALA A 35 -10.64 8.25 -8.72
CA ALA A 35 -11.78 7.35 -8.49
C ALA A 35 -11.55 6.02 -9.20
N VAL A 36 -11.43 4.94 -8.41
CA VAL A 36 -11.16 3.58 -8.91
C VAL A 36 -11.89 2.52 -8.10
N ASN A 37 -12.21 1.42 -8.75
CA ASN A 37 -12.84 0.23 -8.14
C ASN A 37 -11.96 -1.00 -8.42
N PRO A 38 -10.77 -1.10 -7.81
CA PRO A 38 -9.85 -2.19 -8.10
C PRO A 38 -10.45 -3.54 -7.72
N LYS A 39 -10.24 -4.52 -8.60
CA LYS A 39 -10.60 -5.91 -8.39
C LYS A 39 -9.37 -6.71 -7.99
N ILE A 40 -9.41 -7.33 -6.83
CA ILE A 40 -8.29 -8.05 -6.23
C ILE A 40 -8.63 -9.53 -6.15
N LEU A 41 -7.75 -10.38 -6.68
CA LEU A 41 -7.83 -11.83 -6.48
C LEU A 41 -7.08 -12.21 -5.20
N PHE A 42 -7.78 -12.92 -4.31
CA PHE A 42 -7.18 -13.48 -3.09
C PHE A 42 -6.98 -15.00 -3.27
N ILE A 43 -5.74 -15.46 -3.09
CA ILE A 43 -5.31 -16.84 -3.30
C ILE A 43 -4.84 -17.45 -1.97
N PRO A 44 -5.63 -18.32 -1.32
CA PRO A 44 -5.15 -19.12 -0.20
C PRO A 44 -4.09 -20.13 -0.65
N LEU A 45 -2.99 -20.21 0.11
CA LEU A 45 -1.84 -21.03 -0.20
C LEU A 45 -1.47 -21.93 0.99
N ASN A 46 -1.21 -23.20 0.71
CA ASN A 46 -0.74 -24.18 1.69
C ASN A 46 0.67 -24.65 1.36
N PHE A 47 1.42 -24.99 2.41
CA PHE A 47 2.72 -25.68 2.31
C PHE A 47 2.71 -26.96 3.16
N PRO A 48 3.56 -27.96 2.83
CA PRO A 48 3.63 -29.21 3.61
C PRO A 48 4.03 -29.04 5.08
N ASP A 49 4.77 -27.98 5.39
CA ASP A 49 5.31 -27.66 6.70
C ASP A 49 4.52 -26.58 7.45
N THR A 50 3.40 -26.11 6.90
CA THR A 50 2.52 -25.14 7.57
C THR A 50 1.15 -25.78 7.85
N PRO A 51 0.40 -25.26 8.84
CA PRO A 51 -0.99 -25.62 9.00
C PRO A 51 -1.77 -25.37 7.69
N SER A 52 -2.68 -26.27 7.35
CA SER A 52 -3.55 -26.05 6.19
C SER A 52 -4.50 -24.88 6.44
N PHE A 53 -4.75 -24.10 5.41
CA PHE A 53 -5.70 -23.00 5.43
C PHE A 53 -7.10 -23.53 5.76
N SER A 54 -7.74 -22.96 6.77
CA SER A 54 -9.03 -23.41 7.30
C SER A 54 -10.16 -22.43 7.02
N ASP A 55 -11.42 -22.87 7.21
CA ASP A 55 -12.57 -21.97 7.13
C ASP A 55 -12.55 -20.89 8.23
N THR A 56 -11.93 -21.18 9.37
CA THR A 56 -11.69 -20.18 10.43
C THR A 56 -10.70 -19.13 9.97
N ASP A 57 -9.62 -19.52 9.28
CA ASP A 57 -8.66 -18.59 8.69
C ASP A 57 -9.35 -17.72 7.64
N LEU A 58 -10.15 -18.33 6.78
CA LEU A 58 -10.91 -17.62 5.76
C LEU A 58 -11.84 -16.56 6.37
N SER A 59 -12.62 -16.93 7.38
CA SER A 59 -13.53 -15.99 8.05
C SER A 59 -12.81 -14.81 8.68
N ARG A 60 -11.66 -15.06 9.29
CA ARG A 60 -10.83 -14.00 9.87
C ARG A 60 -10.26 -13.08 8.80
N ILE A 61 -9.75 -13.64 7.71
CA ILE A 61 -9.21 -12.87 6.58
C ILE A 61 -10.30 -12.04 5.92
N GLN A 62 -11.51 -12.55 5.77
CA GLN A 62 -12.63 -11.75 5.27
C GLN A 62 -12.89 -10.51 6.15
N GLY A 63 -12.73 -10.63 7.47
CA GLY A 63 -12.76 -9.50 8.39
C GLY A 63 -11.66 -8.47 8.07
N VAL A 64 -10.42 -8.93 7.92
CA VAL A 64 -9.28 -8.07 7.54
C VAL A 64 -9.50 -7.39 6.19
N LEU A 65 -9.95 -8.13 5.19
CA LEU A 65 -10.25 -7.60 3.85
C LEU A 65 -11.32 -6.50 3.93
N LYS A 66 -12.34 -6.70 4.78
CA LYS A 66 -13.37 -5.68 5.01
C LYS A 66 -12.80 -4.42 5.66
N GLU A 67 -11.92 -4.55 6.64
CA GLU A 67 -11.25 -3.42 7.26
C GLU A 67 -10.38 -2.64 6.26
N VAL A 68 -9.65 -3.34 5.37
CA VAL A 68 -8.87 -2.70 4.29
C VAL A 68 -9.77 -1.96 3.30
N GLN A 69 -10.91 -2.54 2.91
CA GLN A 69 -11.91 -1.85 2.07
C GLN A 69 -12.39 -0.56 2.72
N ASP A 70 -12.79 -0.65 3.99
CA ASP A 70 -13.31 0.51 4.74
C ASP A 70 -12.23 1.58 4.92
N PHE A 71 -10.99 1.16 5.21
CA PHE A 71 -9.85 2.07 5.31
C PHE A 71 -9.64 2.85 4.01
N TYR A 72 -9.50 2.16 2.86
CA TYR A 72 -9.28 2.84 1.57
C TYR A 72 -10.46 3.71 1.15
N LYS A 73 -11.68 3.25 1.38
CA LYS A 73 -12.89 4.05 1.12
C LYS A 73 -12.90 5.33 1.94
N ASN A 74 -12.57 5.25 3.22
CA ASN A 74 -12.57 6.41 4.12
C ASN A 74 -11.42 7.37 3.79
N THR A 75 -10.19 6.88 3.72
CA THR A 75 -9.01 7.72 3.48
C THR A 75 -9.01 8.39 2.11
N SER A 76 -9.67 7.80 1.11
CA SER A 76 -9.83 8.36 -0.23
C SER A 76 -11.09 9.20 -0.42
N TYR A 77 -11.82 9.48 0.62
CA TYR A 77 -13.11 10.21 0.55
C TYR A 77 -14.15 9.52 -0.35
N GLY A 78 -14.16 8.17 -0.35
CA GLY A 78 -15.06 7.35 -1.15
C GLY A 78 -14.62 7.13 -2.60
N LEU A 79 -13.46 7.64 -3.01
CA LEU A 79 -12.96 7.49 -4.39
C LEU A 79 -12.44 6.08 -4.67
N VAL A 80 -11.94 5.37 -3.66
CA VAL A 80 -11.42 4.00 -3.82
C VAL A 80 -12.39 3.00 -3.21
N ASN A 81 -12.89 2.07 -4.03
CA ASN A 81 -13.79 1.00 -3.60
C ASN A 81 -13.20 -0.35 -4.04
N ILE A 82 -12.42 -0.98 -3.16
CA ILE A 82 -11.77 -2.26 -3.45
C ILE A 82 -12.80 -3.39 -3.47
N ASN A 83 -12.70 -4.28 -4.46
CA ASN A 83 -13.50 -5.49 -4.57
C ASN A 83 -12.60 -6.72 -4.51
N TYR A 84 -12.94 -7.70 -3.68
CA TYR A 84 -12.21 -8.95 -3.57
C TYR A 84 -12.97 -10.10 -4.20
N GLU A 85 -12.23 -10.93 -4.90
CA GLU A 85 -12.66 -12.28 -5.30
C GLU A 85 -11.72 -13.28 -4.64
N ILE A 86 -12.27 -14.18 -3.83
CA ILE A 86 -11.51 -15.23 -3.16
C ILE A 86 -11.55 -16.48 -4.01
N LEU A 87 -10.39 -17.06 -4.29
CA LEU A 87 -10.30 -18.29 -5.06
C LEU A 87 -11.11 -19.41 -4.38
N GLU A 88 -11.92 -20.10 -5.14
CA GLU A 88 -12.76 -21.21 -4.64
C GLU A 88 -11.93 -22.24 -3.90
N LYS A 89 -12.47 -22.80 -2.81
CA LYS A 89 -11.78 -23.75 -1.93
C LYS A 89 -11.22 -24.97 -2.68
N SER A 90 -11.93 -25.44 -3.70
CA SER A 90 -11.51 -26.55 -4.56
C SER A 90 -10.26 -26.25 -5.40
N LYS A 91 -9.90 -24.97 -5.52
CA LYS A 91 -8.76 -24.45 -6.29
C LYS A 91 -7.62 -23.93 -5.41
N TRP A 92 -7.72 -24.04 -4.08
CA TRP A 92 -6.66 -23.63 -3.19
C TRP A 92 -5.40 -24.42 -3.45
N LEU A 93 -4.28 -23.70 -3.51
CA LEU A 93 -3.01 -24.31 -3.85
C LEU A 93 -2.37 -24.99 -2.63
N THR A 94 -1.77 -26.16 -2.88
CA THR A 94 -0.77 -26.76 -1.99
C THR A 94 0.53 -26.87 -2.77
N MET A 95 1.60 -26.31 -2.21
CA MET A 95 2.93 -26.34 -2.81
C MET A 95 3.58 -27.70 -2.54
N ASP A 96 4.47 -28.14 -3.45
CA ASP A 96 5.18 -29.42 -3.30
C ASP A 96 6.36 -29.30 -2.32
N LYS A 97 6.94 -28.12 -2.20
CA LYS A 97 8.08 -27.81 -1.33
C LYS A 97 7.61 -27.08 -0.07
N THR A 98 8.41 -27.14 0.97
CA THR A 98 8.15 -26.47 2.26
C THR A 98 8.27 -24.95 2.13
N ALA A 99 7.55 -24.20 2.97
CA ALA A 99 7.68 -22.74 3.06
C ALA A 99 9.13 -22.33 3.38
N ASP A 100 9.83 -23.13 4.19
CA ASP A 100 11.24 -22.92 4.51
C ASP A 100 12.14 -22.99 3.27
N SER A 101 11.90 -23.95 2.37
CA SER A 101 12.67 -24.09 1.13
C SER A 101 12.50 -22.91 0.16
N TYR A 102 11.43 -22.12 0.31
CA TYR A 102 11.22 -20.87 -0.40
C TYR A 102 11.75 -19.64 0.35
N GLY A 103 12.35 -19.84 1.54
CA GLY A 103 12.83 -18.75 2.37
C GLY A 103 11.73 -17.92 3.03
N LEU A 104 10.50 -18.43 3.09
CA LEU A 104 9.34 -17.72 3.65
C LEU A 104 9.27 -17.79 5.18
N THR A 105 10.07 -18.67 5.81
CA THR A 105 10.08 -18.88 7.26
C THR A 105 11.09 -18.01 7.99
N ASN A 106 12.02 -17.42 7.27
CA ASN A 106 13.04 -16.56 7.85
C ASN A 106 12.43 -15.16 8.12
N PRO A 107 12.62 -14.57 9.33
CA PRO A 107 12.19 -13.21 9.62
C PRO A 107 12.92 -12.15 8.77
N ARG A 108 13.88 -12.54 7.99
CA ARG A 108 14.52 -11.73 6.94
C ARG A 108 14.33 -12.47 5.62
N PRO A 109 13.30 -12.16 4.83
CA PRO A 109 13.25 -12.64 3.46
C PRO A 109 14.52 -12.14 2.77
N GLN A 110 15.54 -12.98 2.81
CA GLN A 110 16.74 -12.75 2.03
C GLN A 110 16.36 -13.04 0.60
N GLN A 111 16.40 -12.02 -0.22
CA GLN A 111 16.37 -12.10 -1.66
C GLN A 111 15.02 -12.53 -2.26
N ASN A 112 14.46 -11.60 -3.00
CA ASN A 112 13.65 -11.77 -4.19
C ASN A 112 12.88 -13.10 -4.26
N ASN A 113 11.81 -13.22 -3.46
CA ASN A 113 10.87 -14.36 -3.53
C ASN A 113 10.16 -14.44 -4.89
N SER A 114 10.65 -13.73 -5.91
CA SER A 114 10.05 -13.70 -7.24
C SER A 114 10.04 -15.07 -7.92
N GLU A 115 11.04 -15.93 -7.66
CA GLU A 115 11.05 -17.28 -8.21
C GLU A 115 9.98 -18.17 -7.54
N ALA A 116 9.87 -18.10 -6.21
CA ALA A 116 8.80 -18.76 -5.48
C ALA A 116 7.42 -18.29 -5.99
N LEU A 117 7.28 -16.97 -6.18
CA LEU A 117 6.05 -16.38 -6.66
C LEU A 117 5.71 -16.82 -8.10
N LYS A 118 6.69 -16.91 -9.00
CA LYS A 118 6.49 -17.44 -10.35
C LYS A 118 6.00 -18.89 -10.30
N GLU A 119 6.59 -19.73 -9.46
CA GLU A 119 6.17 -21.11 -9.28
C GLU A 119 4.73 -21.17 -8.73
N ILE A 120 4.41 -20.39 -7.70
CA ILE A 120 3.07 -20.30 -7.12
C ILE A 120 2.04 -19.92 -8.20
N LEU A 121 2.26 -18.80 -8.88
CA LEU A 121 1.33 -18.30 -9.90
C LEU A 121 1.20 -19.25 -11.10
N SER A 122 2.26 -19.99 -11.44
CA SER A 122 2.20 -20.99 -12.52
C SER A 122 1.30 -22.19 -12.20
N LYS A 123 1.06 -22.44 -10.90
CA LYS A 123 0.20 -23.54 -10.43
C LYS A 123 -1.26 -23.15 -10.28
N VAL A 124 -1.58 -21.85 -10.33
CA VAL A 124 -2.99 -21.42 -10.25
C VAL A 124 -3.78 -21.97 -11.42
N ASP A 125 -5.03 -22.35 -11.15
CA ASP A 125 -5.95 -22.92 -12.11
C ASP A 125 -5.94 -22.13 -13.43
N PRO A 126 -5.73 -22.79 -14.57
CA PRO A 126 -5.74 -22.15 -15.90
C PRO A 126 -7.05 -21.41 -16.23
N SER A 127 -8.13 -21.68 -15.52
CA SER A 127 -9.40 -20.95 -15.69
C SER A 127 -9.38 -19.53 -15.12
N VAL A 128 -8.40 -19.21 -14.28
CA VAL A 128 -8.24 -17.87 -13.70
C VAL A 128 -7.57 -16.96 -14.74
N ASN A 129 -8.30 -15.98 -15.24
CA ASN A 129 -7.74 -14.95 -16.10
C ASN A 129 -7.23 -13.78 -15.23
N PHE A 130 -5.91 -13.69 -15.06
CA PHE A 130 -5.28 -12.69 -14.23
C PHE A 130 -5.41 -11.26 -14.76
N ASP A 131 -5.65 -11.07 -16.06
CA ASP A 131 -5.83 -9.74 -16.66
C ASP A 131 -7.12 -9.05 -16.18
N LEU A 132 -8.04 -9.80 -15.55
CA LEU A 132 -9.27 -9.27 -14.96
C LEU A 132 -9.05 -8.60 -13.59
N TYR A 133 -7.85 -8.69 -13.02
CA TYR A 133 -7.56 -8.21 -11.67
C TYR A 133 -6.51 -7.10 -11.70
N ASP A 134 -6.70 -6.11 -10.84
CA ASP A 134 -5.76 -5.01 -10.62
C ASP A 134 -4.66 -5.38 -9.62
N GLY A 135 -4.92 -6.39 -8.80
CA GLY A 135 -3.94 -6.92 -7.85
C GLY A 135 -4.23 -8.36 -7.47
N VAL A 136 -3.21 -9.00 -6.92
CA VAL A 136 -3.27 -10.39 -6.43
C VAL A 136 -2.67 -10.44 -5.04
N VAL A 137 -3.42 -10.99 -4.08
CA VAL A 137 -2.95 -11.28 -2.73
C VAL A 137 -2.79 -12.78 -2.57
N ILE A 138 -1.62 -13.23 -2.21
CA ILE A 138 -1.33 -14.62 -1.88
C ILE A 138 -1.12 -14.69 -0.38
N GLU A 139 -1.93 -15.49 0.31
CA GLU A 139 -1.88 -15.63 1.76
C GLU A 139 -1.67 -17.06 2.18
N THR A 140 -0.76 -17.27 3.12
CA THR A 140 -0.57 -18.55 3.76
C THR A 140 -1.40 -18.69 5.03
N ALA A 141 -1.76 -19.91 5.43
CA ALA A 141 -2.26 -20.16 6.76
C ALA A 141 -1.23 -19.68 7.80
N ARG A 142 -1.72 -19.37 9.01
CA ARG A 142 -0.89 -18.83 10.10
C ARG A 142 0.39 -19.64 10.29
N TYR A 143 1.51 -19.01 9.99
CA TYR A 143 2.83 -19.55 10.27
C TYR A 143 3.26 -19.16 11.70
N PRO A 144 3.80 -20.07 12.50
CA PRO A 144 4.37 -19.73 13.81
C PRO A 144 5.65 -18.91 13.62
N GLY A 145 5.52 -17.61 13.46
CA GLY A 145 6.61 -16.69 13.23
C GLY A 145 6.09 -15.27 13.06
N ARG A 146 6.95 -14.33 12.77
CA ARG A 146 6.54 -12.95 12.44
C ARG A 146 5.93 -12.95 11.04
N GLY A 147 4.69 -12.45 10.94
CA GLY A 147 4.07 -12.18 9.66
C GLY A 147 4.86 -11.15 8.87
N VAL A 148 4.99 -11.39 7.58
CA VAL A 148 5.65 -10.49 6.64
C VAL A 148 4.67 -10.26 5.49
N GLY A 149 4.36 -8.98 5.22
CA GLY A 149 3.85 -8.55 3.94
C GLY A 149 5.00 -8.27 3.00
N GLN A 150 4.87 -8.62 1.75
CA GLN A 150 5.83 -8.29 0.70
C GLN A 150 5.13 -7.87 -0.57
N ALA A 151 5.26 -6.61 -0.94
CA ALA A 151 4.82 -6.08 -2.23
C ALA A 151 5.86 -6.34 -3.33
N PHE A 152 5.39 -6.68 -4.52
CA PHE A 152 6.21 -6.81 -5.73
C PHE A 152 5.93 -5.64 -6.68
N LEU A 153 6.41 -4.47 -6.26
CA LEU A 153 6.17 -3.22 -6.96
C LEU A 153 6.64 -3.26 -8.40
N GLY A 154 5.79 -2.77 -9.31
CA GLY A 154 6.12 -2.61 -10.72
C GLY A 154 6.44 -3.92 -11.44
N GLN A 155 6.34 -5.07 -10.76
CA GLN A 155 6.58 -6.37 -11.37
C GLN A 155 5.26 -6.95 -11.93
N THR A 156 5.39 -7.60 -13.07
CA THR A 156 4.32 -8.36 -13.71
C THR A 156 4.80 -9.79 -13.88
N PHE A 157 3.97 -10.73 -13.48
CA PHE A 157 4.29 -12.15 -13.50
C PHE A 157 3.43 -12.85 -14.55
N PRO A 158 4.03 -13.42 -15.62
CA PRO A 158 3.29 -14.21 -16.59
C PRO A 158 2.71 -15.47 -15.92
N THR A 159 1.49 -15.80 -16.26
CA THR A 159 0.77 -16.96 -15.79
C THR A 159 0.30 -17.82 -16.96
N ARG A 160 -0.45 -18.89 -16.69
CA ARG A 160 -1.03 -19.70 -17.76
C ARG A 160 -2.12 -18.96 -18.54
N ASN A 161 -2.79 -18.01 -17.88
CA ASN A 161 -3.86 -17.23 -18.51
C ASN A 161 -3.77 -15.77 -18.02
N GLY A 162 -3.13 -14.92 -18.82
CA GLY A 162 -2.89 -13.53 -18.52
C GLY A 162 -1.63 -13.27 -17.69
N SER A 163 -1.57 -12.13 -17.03
CA SER A 163 -0.44 -11.70 -16.23
C SER A 163 -0.87 -11.15 -14.88
N ALA A 164 -0.31 -11.66 -13.79
CA ALA A 164 -0.53 -11.15 -12.46
C ALA A 164 0.27 -9.85 -12.25
N LYS A 165 -0.40 -8.81 -11.81
CA LYS A 165 0.16 -7.50 -11.46
C LYS A 165 -0.29 -7.11 -10.07
N GLY A 166 0.32 -6.10 -9.47
CA GLY A 166 -0.04 -5.63 -8.13
C GLY A 166 0.01 -6.74 -7.09
N VAL A 167 1.05 -7.59 -7.16
CA VAL A 167 1.11 -8.81 -6.35
C VAL A 167 1.70 -8.52 -4.98
N SER A 168 1.03 -9.03 -3.94
CA SER A 168 1.57 -9.14 -2.59
C SER A 168 1.53 -10.57 -2.08
N LEU A 169 2.54 -10.93 -1.31
CA LEU A 169 2.64 -12.20 -0.60
C LEU A 169 2.57 -11.93 0.90
N GLU A 170 1.53 -12.47 1.53
CA GLU A 170 1.27 -12.28 2.95
C GLU A 170 1.45 -13.60 3.70
N THR A 171 2.22 -13.59 4.75
CA THR A 171 2.49 -14.81 5.53
C THR A 171 1.86 -14.80 6.91
N ALA A 172 1.07 -13.81 7.25
CA ALA A 172 0.38 -13.73 8.53
C ALA A 172 -0.67 -12.61 8.66
N MET A 173 -1.45 -12.32 7.66
CA MET A 173 -2.69 -11.56 7.88
C MET A 173 -3.58 -12.24 8.92
N ALA A 174 -3.35 -13.51 9.08
CA ALA A 174 -3.87 -14.34 10.14
C ALA A 174 -3.60 -13.81 11.56
N ALA A 175 -2.69 -12.88 11.75
CA ALA A 175 -2.46 -12.21 13.02
C ALA A 175 -3.41 -11.02 13.27
N GLY A 176 -4.32 -10.70 12.34
CA GLY A 176 -5.40 -9.74 12.55
C GLY A 176 -5.04 -8.28 12.27
N SER A 177 -3.99 -8.00 11.52
CA SER A 177 -3.65 -6.61 11.19
C SER A 177 -4.00 -6.26 9.75
N PHE A 178 -5.04 -5.46 9.57
CA PHE A 178 -5.37 -4.87 8.27
C PHE A 178 -4.27 -3.93 7.77
N GLN A 179 -3.46 -3.38 8.69
CA GLN A 179 -2.44 -2.39 8.37
C GLN A 179 -1.37 -2.94 7.43
N THR A 180 -0.97 -4.21 7.59
CA THR A 180 0.02 -4.83 6.71
C THR A 180 -0.49 -4.85 5.27
N LEU A 181 -1.69 -5.39 5.03
CA LEU A 181 -2.24 -5.44 3.67
C LEU A 181 -2.55 -4.04 3.12
N ALA A 182 -3.03 -3.13 3.96
CA ALA A 182 -3.27 -1.74 3.54
C ALA A 182 -1.96 -1.05 3.14
N HIS A 183 -0.87 -1.30 3.86
CA HIS A 183 0.48 -0.82 3.51
C HIS A 183 0.95 -1.41 2.18
N GLU A 184 0.87 -2.73 2.00
CA GLU A 184 1.29 -3.39 0.75
C GLU A 184 0.46 -2.91 -0.46
N PHE A 185 -0.82 -2.57 -0.27
CA PHE A 185 -1.61 -1.95 -1.34
C PHE A 185 -1.19 -0.51 -1.64
N GLY A 186 -0.67 0.23 -0.65
CA GLY A 186 0.00 1.51 -0.88
C GLY A 186 1.12 1.37 -1.91
N HIS A 187 1.87 0.29 -1.82
CA HIS A 187 2.89 -0.06 -2.81
C HIS A 187 2.27 -0.55 -4.13
N THR A 188 1.56 -1.68 -4.08
CA THR A 188 1.21 -2.46 -5.28
C THR A 188 0.17 -1.79 -6.16
N LEU A 189 -0.81 -1.12 -5.58
CA LEU A 189 -1.88 -0.45 -6.32
C LEU A 189 -1.58 1.02 -6.59
N PHE A 190 -0.97 1.70 -5.62
CA PHE A 190 -0.80 3.16 -5.67
C PHE A 190 0.64 3.60 -5.86
N GLY A 191 1.61 2.69 -5.90
CA GLY A 191 3.02 2.99 -6.21
C GLY A 191 3.69 3.94 -5.23
N LEU A 192 3.29 3.91 -3.96
CA LEU A 192 3.93 4.67 -2.89
C LEU A 192 5.17 3.93 -2.38
N GLU A 193 6.16 4.67 -1.91
CA GLU A 193 7.35 4.14 -1.25
C GLU A 193 7.19 4.10 0.26
N ASP A 194 8.00 3.28 0.92
CA ASP A 194 8.16 3.31 2.37
C ASP A 194 8.63 4.69 2.85
N LEU A 195 8.06 5.15 3.97
CA LEU A 195 8.45 6.39 4.64
C LEU A 195 9.29 6.15 5.89
N TYR A 196 9.92 4.99 6.03
CA TYR A 196 10.93 4.73 7.04
C TYR A 196 12.33 4.65 6.41
N VAL A 197 13.34 4.97 7.23
CA VAL A 197 14.72 5.07 6.76
C VAL A 197 15.35 3.69 6.70
N PHE A 198 15.93 3.36 5.56
CA PHE A 198 16.82 2.21 5.41
C PHE A 198 18.25 2.65 5.71
N LEU A 199 18.85 2.16 6.78
CA LEU A 199 20.24 2.43 7.10
C LEU A 199 21.13 1.43 6.35
N ASN A 200 22.07 1.93 5.54
CA ASN A 200 23.10 1.15 4.85
C ASN A 200 22.56 0.01 3.96
N ASP A 201 21.59 0.28 3.09
CA ASP A 201 20.95 -0.72 2.22
C ASP A 201 20.38 -1.96 2.95
N GLN A 202 20.45 -1.96 4.26
CA GLN A 202 19.81 -2.95 5.09
C GLN A 202 18.42 -2.47 5.45
N ARG A 203 17.41 -3.26 5.10
CA ARG A 203 16.04 -3.02 5.55
C ARG A 203 16.07 -2.83 7.07
N PRO A 204 15.30 -1.90 7.65
CA PRO A 204 15.21 -1.73 9.09
C PRO A 204 14.58 -2.99 9.69
N SER A 205 15.38 -4.02 9.84
CA SER A 205 14.98 -5.26 10.51
C SER A 205 15.03 -5.12 12.03
N VAL A 206 15.26 -3.88 12.51
CA VAL A 206 15.30 -3.59 13.94
C VAL A 206 13.99 -2.97 14.32
N PRO A 207 13.17 -3.61 15.19
CA PRO A 207 12.10 -2.93 15.88
C PRO A 207 12.68 -1.67 16.55
N GLY A 208 12.26 -0.47 16.11
CA GLY A 208 12.79 0.79 16.64
C GLY A 208 13.74 1.56 15.72
N GLY A 209 13.96 1.12 14.48
CA GLY A 209 14.67 1.93 13.48
C GLY A 209 14.01 3.31 13.26
N PRO A 210 14.76 4.33 12.75
CA PRO A 210 14.23 5.67 12.57
C PRO A 210 12.99 5.66 11.66
N LYS A 211 11.87 6.10 12.21
CA LYS A 211 10.59 6.27 11.53
C LYS A 211 10.24 7.76 11.50
N PRO A 212 10.83 8.53 10.58
CA PRO A 212 10.67 10.00 10.59
C PRO A 212 9.21 10.42 10.46
N ALA A 213 8.38 9.63 9.78
CA ALA A 213 6.95 9.87 9.64
C ALA A 213 6.13 9.31 10.83
N GLY A 214 6.74 8.56 11.75
CA GLY A 214 6.07 7.99 12.92
C GLY A 214 4.81 7.21 12.57
N SER A 215 3.73 7.44 13.31
CA SER A 215 2.41 6.84 13.09
C SER A 215 1.47 7.75 12.29
N TRP A 216 2.00 8.67 11.47
CA TRP A 216 1.20 9.65 10.74
C TRP A 216 0.84 9.24 9.31
N ASP A 217 1.55 8.26 8.73
CA ASP A 217 1.27 7.76 7.39
C ASP A 217 1.31 6.23 7.35
N MET A 218 0.41 5.62 6.57
CA MET A 218 0.32 4.18 6.38
C MET A 218 1.63 3.59 5.86
N MET A 219 2.39 4.33 5.05
CA MET A 219 3.66 3.89 4.50
C MET A 219 4.83 4.00 5.50
N SER A 220 4.56 4.45 6.73
CA SER A 220 5.53 4.57 7.83
C SER A 220 5.36 3.55 8.94
N ASN A 221 4.76 2.43 8.73
CA ASN A 221 4.56 1.38 9.73
C ASN A 221 3.56 1.74 10.84
N SER A 222 2.42 1.07 10.85
CA SER A 222 1.31 1.14 11.82
C SER A 222 0.47 2.42 11.84
N ALA A 223 0.58 3.28 10.86
CA ALA A 223 -0.32 4.42 10.76
C ALA A 223 -1.73 4.01 10.33
N ARG A 224 -2.64 4.94 10.45
CA ARG A 224 -4.08 4.72 10.26
C ARG A 224 -4.65 5.70 9.24
N GLU A 225 -3.79 6.41 8.56
CA GLU A 225 -4.12 7.40 7.54
C GLU A 225 -2.92 7.58 6.60
N PHE A 226 -3.11 8.25 5.50
CA PHE A 226 -2.05 8.73 4.63
C PHE A 226 -1.79 10.22 4.84
N PHE A 227 -0.57 10.68 4.59
CA PHE A 227 -0.29 12.11 4.49
C PHE A 227 -1.10 12.77 3.38
N GLY A 228 -1.39 14.05 3.53
CA GLY A 228 -2.01 14.85 2.48
C GLY A 228 -1.20 14.83 1.18
N TRP A 229 0.12 14.75 1.26
CA TRP A 229 0.98 14.54 0.10
C TRP A 229 0.70 13.22 -0.60
N SER A 230 0.63 12.10 0.13
CA SER A 230 0.30 10.77 -0.41
C SER A 230 -1.09 10.76 -1.05
N LYS A 231 -2.08 11.41 -0.40
CA LYS A 231 -3.43 11.58 -0.95
C LYS A 231 -3.43 12.42 -2.24
N PHE A 232 -2.61 13.47 -2.30
CA PHE A 232 -2.47 14.30 -3.50
C PHE A 232 -1.80 13.53 -4.64
N LEU A 233 -0.75 12.76 -4.36
CA LEU A 233 -0.10 11.87 -5.33
C LEU A 233 -1.09 10.90 -5.96
N ASN A 234 -1.98 10.34 -5.13
CA ASN A 234 -2.98 9.36 -5.56
C ASN A 234 -4.23 10.00 -6.19
N GLY A 235 -4.31 11.34 -6.23
CA GLY A 235 -5.46 12.06 -6.79
C GLY A 235 -6.72 11.97 -5.93
N TRP A 236 -6.59 11.70 -4.62
CA TRP A 236 -7.71 11.72 -3.68
C TRP A 236 -7.99 13.13 -3.15
N ILE A 237 -6.99 13.97 -3.11
CA ILE A 237 -7.09 15.43 -2.95
C ILE A 237 -6.90 16.04 -4.34
N ASP A 238 -7.88 16.81 -4.81
CA ASP A 238 -7.79 17.47 -6.10
C ASP A 238 -7.03 18.82 -6.02
N GLY A 239 -6.70 19.38 -7.18
CA GLY A 239 -5.92 20.62 -7.23
C GLY A 239 -6.60 21.83 -6.62
N GLN A 240 -7.93 21.84 -6.45
CA GLN A 240 -8.66 22.94 -5.80
C GLN A 240 -8.49 22.92 -4.29
N GLN A 241 -8.22 21.74 -3.73
CA GLN A 241 -7.97 21.53 -2.31
C GLN A 241 -6.49 21.74 -1.91
N VAL A 242 -5.63 22.06 -2.87
CA VAL A 242 -4.19 22.29 -2.65
C VAL A 242 -3.86 23.77 -2.85
N ARG A 243 -3.08 24.33 -1.94
CA ARG A 243 -2.49 25.66 -2.07
C ARG A 243 -1.01 25.51 -2.34
N CYS A 244 -0.52 26.17 -3.40
CA CYS A 244 0.89 26.15 -3.76
C CYS A 244 1.50 27.52 -3.58
N LEU A 245 2.62 27.59 -2.86
CA LEU A 245 3.41 28.78 -2.65
C LEU A 245 4.85 28.55 -3.10
N THR A 246 5.48 29.60 -3.57
CA THR A 246 6.93 29.71 -3.72
C THR A 246 7.40 30.80 -2.82
N ASN A 247 8.65 30.70 -2.33
CA ASN A 247 9.38 31.60 -1.42
C ASN A 247 8.73 32.99 -1.24
N GLN A 248 7.97 33.15 -0.16
CA GLN A 248 7.22 34.38 0.09
C GLN A 248 7.39 34.88 1.53
N SER A 249 7.15 36.18 1.67
CA SER A 249 6.88 36.83 2.94
C SER A 249 5.67 36.18 3.64
N GLU A 250 5.42 36.56 4.86
CA GLU A 250 4.33 36.09 5.71
C GLU A 250 3.00 35.99 4.97
N SER A 251 2.30 34.86 5.18
CA SER A 251 0.98 34.59 4.62
C SER A 251 0.11 33.77 5.59
N VAL A 252 -1.20 33.96 5.53
CA VAL A 252 -2.18 33.24 6.36
C VAL A 252 -3.07 32.39 5.46
N HIS A 253 -3.20 31.13 5.81
CA HIS A 253 -4.02 30.16 5.08
C HIS A 253 -4.96 29.41 6.02
N TYR A 254 -6.16 29.15 5.56
CA TYR A 254 -7.06 28.22 6.18
C TYR A 254 -6.89 26.85 5.54
N LEU A 255 -6.77 25.80 6.38
CA LEU A 255 -6.77 24.40 5.98
C LEU A 255 -7.83 23.63 6.77
N GLU A 256 -8.61 22.88 6.06
CA GLU A 256 -9.52 21.90 6.65
C GLU A 256 -8.74 20.61 7.00
N SER A 257 -9.18 19.92 8.04
CA SER A 257 -8.60 18.64 8.42
C SER A 257 -8.69 17.60 7.31
N LEU A 258 -7.66 16.78 7.18
CA LEU A 258 -7.62 15.68 6.21
C LEU A 258 -8.75 14.68 6.41
N GLU A 259 -9.22 14.49 7.65
CA GLU A 259 -10.25 13.51 7.99
C GLU A 259 -11.67 13.97 7.58
N VAL A 260 -11.85 15.25 7.31
CA VAL A 260 -13.17 15.79 6.89
C VAL A 260 -13.36 15.63 5.39
N SER A 261 -14.45 14.98 4.98
CA SER A 261 -14.79 14.80 3.56
C SER A 261 -15.56 16.00 3.04
N ASN A 262 -14.84 16.99 2.51
CA ASN A 262 -15.40 18.16 1.84
C ASN A 262 -14.44 18.68 0.75
N LYS A 263 -14.75 19.80 0.11
CA LYS A 263 -13.95 20.42 -0.96
C LYS A 263 -13.08 21.58 -0.50
N GLU A 264 -13.02 21.84 0.80
CA GLU A 264 -12.16 22.89 1.37
C GLU A 264 -10.68 22.58 1.19
N PRO A 265 -9.80 23.60 1.22
CA PRO A 265 -8.35 23.40 1.15
C PRO A 265 -7.84 22.50 2.27
N LYS A 266 -7.08 21.47 1.93
CA LYS A 266 -6.56 20.47 2.87
C LYS A 266 -5.05 20.43 2.95
N LEU A 267 -4.37 20.92 1.93
CA LEU A 267 -2.93 20.80 1.79
C LEU A 267 -2.33 22.13 1.34
N LEU A 268 -1.34 22.62 2.08
CA LEU A 268 -0.51 23.73 1.67
C LEU A 268 0.87 23.19 1.33
N LEU A 269 1.30 23.47 0.11
CA LEU A 269 2.62 23.11 -0.40
C LEU A 269 3.47 24.37 -0.55
N ILE A 270 4.67 24.33 0.02
CA ILE A 270 5.64 25.42 -0.07
C ILE A 270 6.86 24.89 -0.81
N ASN A 271 6.99 25.25 -2.08
CA ASN A 271 8.15 24.87 -2.87
C ASN A 271 9.33 25.75 -2.48
N LEU A 272 10.39 25.16 -1.94
CA LEU A 272 11.59 25.85 -1.50
C LEU A 272 12.62 25.94 -2.64
N GLN A 273 12.76 24.83 -3.36
CA GLN A 273 13.67 24.70 -4.51
C GLN A 273 13.29 23.43 -5.31
N GLU A 274 13.94 23.19 -6.42
CA GLU A 274 13.74 21.96 -7.19
C GLU A 274 13.95 20.74 -6.30
N GLY A 275 12.97 19.82 -6.31
CA GLY A 275 12.98 18.59 -5.52
C GLY A 275 12.68 18.75 -4.02
N VAL A 276 12.44 19.97 -3.53
CA VAL A 276 12.18 20.22 -2.11
C VAL A 276 10.90 21.02 -1.90
N THR A 277 9.89 20.37 -1.33
CA THR A 277 8.61 20.99 -0.99
C THR A 277 8.23 20.65 0.44
N ILE A 278 7.82 21.64 1.21
CA ILE A 278 7.20 21.43 2.52
C ILE A 278 5.70 21.23 2.30
N ALA A 279 5.16 20.16 2.88
CA ALA A 279 3.72 19.90 2.92
C ALA A 279 3.19 20.20 4.33
N VAL A 280 2.17 21.04 4.42
CA VAL A 280 1.50 21.41 5.66
C VAL A 280 0.05 20.94 5.59
N GLU A 281 -0.39 20.23 6.61
CA GLU A 281 -1.72 19.64 6.74
C GLU A 281 -2.25 19.77 8.16
N VAL A 282 -3.57 19.67 8.33
CA VAL A 282 -4.24 19.64 9.63
C VAL A 282 -4.84 18.26 9.85
N ARG A 283 -4.69 17.73 11.06
CA ARG A 283 -5.22 16.43 11.50
C ARG A 283 -6.19 16.60 12.67
N GLN A 284 -7.25 15.79 12.65
CA GLN A 284 -8.20 15.66 13.76
C GLN A 284 -8.48 14.19 14.06
N ILE A 285 -8.77 13.88 15.30
CA ILE A 285 -9.15 12.51 15.72
C ILE A 285 -10.65 12.35 15.48
N LEU A 286 -11.06 12.20 14.22
CA LEU A 286 -12.47 12.04 13.83
C LEU A 286 -12.84 10.60 13.46
N THR A 287 -11.86 9.72 13.26
CA THR A 287 -12.11 8.35 12.82
C THR A 287 -11.79 7.34 13.92
N PRO A 288 -12.53 6.22 14.01
CA PRO A 288 -12.24 5.15 14.97
C PRO A 288 -10.85 4.54 14.78
N TYR A 289 -10.19 4.83 13.65
CA TYR A 289 -8.85 4.36 13.36
C TYR A 289 -7.73 5.16 14.04
N LEU A 290 -7.97 6.39 14.49
CA LEU A 290 -6.98 7.21 15.20
C LEU A 290 -7.03 7.06 16.73
N GLY A 291 -8.00 6.33 17.27
CA GLY A 291 -8.29 6.27 18.71
C GLY A 291 -7.70 5.11 19.49
N GLN A 292 -6.83 4.27 18.92
CA GLN A 292 -6.19 3.16 19.66
C GLN A 292 -4.67 3.30 19.56
N SER A 293 -4.08 4.00 20.49
CA SER A 293 -2.63 4.01 20.75
C SER A 293 -2.25 2.82 21.64
#